data_e3a6f84296d8baaf7df07eca2bfe0191
#
_entry.id   e3a6f84296d8baaf7df07eca2bfe0191
#
_cell.length_a   1.000
_cell.length_b   1.000
_cell.length_c   1.000
_cell.angle_alpha   90.00
_cell.angle_beta   90.00
_cell.angle_gamma   90.00
#
_symmetry.space_group_name_H-M   'P 1'
#
loop_
_entity.id
_entity.type
_entity.pdbx_description
1 polymer ?
#
loop_
_entity_poly.entity_id
_entity_poly.type
_entity_poly.pdbx_seq_one_letter_code
_entity_poly.pdbx_strand_id
1 'polypeptide(L)'
;HFILMARTSDDPRKGLTAFLFDRDQPGWRIDRRIPIMGPEEHGGHCELVFEDMEIPVESRLLEEGDGLKLTQMRLGPARLTHCMRWLGLSKRCVEIARTYAAERFAFGERLSKRESIQMMLGDLAMKIEIGRLLVMKAAWELDRGGFARKEVSMAKVHVANLLHQAADVAIQINGARGYSKDTVLEWIYRYARQARLVDGADEVHKMVLNRNLEAEGNGFWSWPVAS
;
A
#
# COMPACT_ATOMS: atom_id res chain seq x y z
N HIS A 1 8.21 -20.22 -5.14
CA HIS A 1 6.81 -20.67 -5.11
C HIS A 1 5.87 -19.55 -5.52
N PHE A 2 4.77 -19.90 -6.17
CA PHE A 2 3.72 -18.97 -6.62
C PHE A 2 2.35 -19.49 -6.20
N ILE A 3 1.42 -18.57 -5.98
CA ILE A 3 0.02 -18.90 -5.76
C ILE A 3 -0.74 -18.54 -7.03
N LEU A 4 -1.32 -19.55 -7.69
CA LEU A 4 -2.19 -19.39 -8.84
C LEU A 4 -3.64 -19.39 -8.37
N MET A 5 -4.39 -18.39 -8.80
CA MET A 5 -5.85 -18.34 -8.66
C MET A 5 -6.47 -18.80 -9.94
N ALA A 6 -7.09 -19.97 -9.93
CA ALA A 6 -7.74 -20.55 -11.11
C ALA A 6 -9.26 -20.60 -10.92
N ARG A 7 -9.99 -20.47 -12.02
CA ARG A 7 -11.44 -20.69 -12.06
C ARG A 7 -11.71 -22.18 -12.20
N THR A 8 -12.33 -22.77 -11.19
CA THR A 8 -12.70 -24.20 -11.19
C THR A 8 -14.21 -24.42 -11.32
N SER A 9 -15.03 -23.37 -11.19
CA SER A 9 -16.46 -23.44 -11.47
C SER A 9 -17.04 -22.08 -11.85
N ASP A 10 -18.26 -22.05 -12.34
CA ASP A 10 -18.99 -20.83 -12.73
C ASP A 10 -19.66 -20.11 -11.55
N ASP A 11 -19.54 -20.64 -10.33
CA ASP A 11 -20.08 -19.99 -9.14
C ASP A 11 -19.40 -18.61 -8.92
N PRO A 12 -20.16 -17.51 -8.88
CA PRO A 12 -19.59 -16.17 -8.75
C PRO A 12 -18.89 -15.92 -7.41
N ARG A 13 -19.18 -16.74 -6.38
CA ARG A 13 -18.62 -16.61 -5.02
C ARG A 13 -17.59 -17.67 -4.69
N LYS A 14 -17.75 -18.88 -5.22
CA LYS A 14 -16.92 -20.05 -4.93
C LYS A 14 -16.24 -20.63 -6.19
N GLY A 15 -16.24 -19.90 -7.27
CA GLY A 15 -15.64 -20.38 -8.53
C GLY A 15 -14.11 -20.27 -8.60
N LEU A 16 -13.45 -19.74 -7.59
CA LEU A 16 -11.99 -19.56 -7.57
C LEU A 16 -11.33 -20.48 -6.56
N THR A 17 -10.34 -21.23 -7.03
CA THR A 17 -9.51 -22.12 -6.20
C THR A 17 -8.06 -21.68 -6.29
N ALA A 18 -7.32 -21.76 -5.19
CA ALA A 18 -5.92 -21.40 -5.13
C ALA A 18 -5.03 -22.65 -5.15
N PHE A 19 -3.96 -22.58 -5.92
CA PHE A 19 -2.97 -23.64 -6.07
C PHE A 19 -1.56 -23.08 -5.85
N LEU A 20 -0.71 -23.88 -5.21
CA LEU A 20 0.71 -23.60 -5.09
C LEU A 20 1.44 -24.27 -6.26
N PHE A 21 2.37 -23.55 -6.87
CA PHE A 21 3.24 -24.13 -7.92
C PHE A 21 4.66 -23.58 -7.81
N ASP A 22 5.60 -24.30 -8.35
CA ASP A 22 7.01 -23.94 -8.34
C ASP A 22 7.44 -23.33 -9.67
N ARG A 23 8.52 -22.55 -9.61
CA ARG A 23 9.09 -21.87 -10.76
C ARG A 23 9.43 -22.85 -11.90
N ASP A 24 9.91 -24.03 -11.55
CA ASP A 24 10.42 -25.02 -12.52
C ASP A 24 9.30 -25.94 -13.06
N GLN A 25 8.06 -25.72 -12.64
CA GLN A 25 6.89 -26.46 -13.16
C GLN A 25 6.66 -26.12 -14.61
N PRO A 26 6.49 -27.13 -15.50
CA PRO A 26 6.21 -26.89 -16.91
C PRO A 26 4.77 -26.36 -17.10
N GLY A 27 4.50 -25.78 -18.27
CA GLY A 27 3.16 -25.30 -18.65
C GLY A 27 2.91 -23.83 -18.35
N TRP A 28 3.92 -23.07 -17.94
CA TRP A 28 3.80 -21.61 -17.81
C TRP A 28 5.06 -20.89 -18.31
N ARG A 29 4.90 -19.63 -18.70
CA ARG A 29 6.01 -18.76 -19.09
C ARG A 29 5.69 -17.29 -18.79
N ILE A 30 6.75 -16.51 -18.68
CA ILE A 30 6.65 -15.04 -18.75
C ILE A 30 6.59 -14.69 -20.24
N ASP A 31 5.47 -14.09 -20.66
CA ASP A 31 5.31 -13.64 -22.04
C ASP A 31 6.07 -12.33 -22.27
N ARG A 32 5.84 -11.35 -21.42
CA ARG A 32 6.56 -10.08 -21.44
C ARG A 32 6.61 -9.39 -20.08
N ARG A 33 7.58 -8.52 -19.90
CA ARG A 33 7.56 -7.51 -18.82
C ARG A 33 6.64 -6.37 -19.22
N ILE A 34 5.85 -5.90 -18.27
CA ILE A 34 4.96 -4.75 -18.45
C ILE A 34 5.72 -3.51 -17.97
N PRO A 35 6.05 -2.54 -18.86
CA PRO A 35 6.63 -1.28 -18.43
C PRO A 35 5.67 -0.54 -17.51
N ILE A 36 6.17 -0.07 -16.38
CA ILE A 36 5.38 0.64 -15.38
C ILE A 36 5.98 2.02 -15.08
N MET A 37 5.17 2.91 -14.54
CA MET A 37 5.59 4.23 -14.09
C MET A 37 6.60 4.18 -12.93
N GLY A 38 6.50 3.15 -12.09
CA GLY A 38 7.35 2.98 -10.92
C GLY A 38 8.78 2.54 -11.25
N PRO A 39 9.67 2.54 -10.26
CA PRO A 39 11.03 2.06 -10.43
C PRO A 39 11.04 0.55 -10.67
N GLU A 40 11.67 0.13 -11.76
CA GLU A 40 11.72 -1.27 -12.19
C GLU A 40 12.67 -2.13 -11.33
N GLU A 41 13.56 -1.49 -10.58
CA GLU A 41 14.55 -2.15 -9.73
C GLU A 41 13.91 -2.97 -8.58
N HIS A 42 12.66 -2.69 -8.26
CA HIS A 42 11.90 -3.45 -7.24
C HIS A 42 11.10 -4.63 -7.78
N GLY A 43 11.51 -5.17 -8.88
CA GLY A 43 10.76 -6.18 -9.59
C GLY A 43 9.73 -5.56 -10.52
N GLY A 44 9.49 -6.21 -11.63
CA GLY A 44 8.54 -5.75 -12.63
C GLY A 44 7.19 -6.42 -12.46
N HIS A 45 6.22 -5.93 -13.21
CA HIS A 45 5.00 -6.65 -13.52
C HIS A 45 5.21 -7.44 -14.80
N CYS A 46 4.66 -8.63 -14.86
CA CYS A 46 4.78 -9.51 -16.02
C CYS A 46 3.41 -9.99 -16.47
N GLU A 47 3.29 -10.20 -17.74
CA GLU A 47 2.22 -10.99 -18.34
C GLU A 47 2.66 -12.45 -18.31
N LEU A 48 1.82 -13.30 -17.71
CA LEU A 48 2.08 -14.74 -17.59
C LEU A 48 1.10 -15.49 -18.47
N VAL A 49 1.59 -16.51 -19.13
CA VAL A 49 0.78 -17.43 -19.93
C VAL A 49 0.86 -18.81 -19.33
N PHE A 50 -0.28 -19.45 -19.17
CA PHE A 50 -0.43 -20.81 -18.69
C PHE A 50 -1.12 -21.63 -19.79
N GLU A 51 -0.48 -22.72 -20.22
CA GLU A 51 -0.95 -23.61 -21.27
C GLU A 51 -0.76 -25.05 -20.83
N ASP A 52 -1.86 -25.78 -20.67
CA ASP A 52 -1.87 -27.18 -20.26
C ASP A 52 -0.99 -27.50 -19.04
N MET A 53 -0.95 -26.56 -18.11
CA MET A 53 -0.18 -26.70 -16.86
C MET A 53 -0.87 -27.68 -15.92
N GLU A 54 -0.22 -28.80 -15.62
CA GLU A 54 -0.70 -29.78 -14.67
C GLU A 54 -0.17 -29.45 -13.26
N ILE A 55 -1.07 -29.32 -12.29
CA ILE A 55 -0.74 -29.09 -10.88
C ILE A 55 -1.34 -30.24 -10.05
N PRO A 56 -0.55 -30.92 -9.21
CA PRO A 56 -1.06 -31.97 -8.30
C PRO A 56 -2.19 -31.43 -7.43
N VAL A 57 -3.21 -32.25 -7.20
CA VAL A 57 -4.35 -31.86 -6.34
C VAL A 57 -3.94 -31.52 -4.92
N GLU A 58 -2.86 -32.10 -4.45
CA GLU A 58 -2.25 -31.86 -3.12
C GLU A 58 -1.67 -30.44 -2.99
N SER A 59 -1.38 -29.80 -4.11
CA SER A 59 -0.93 -28.39 -4.17
C SER A 59 -2.08 -27.39 -4.04
N ARG A 60 -3.33 -27.86 -3.95
CA ARG A 60 -4.49 -27.04 -3.66
C ARG A 60 -4.39 -26.44 -2.25
N LEU A 61 -4.61 -25.16 -2.15
CA LEU A 61 -4.63 -24.43 -0.89
C LEU A 61 -6.08 -24.25 -0.41
N LEU A 62 -6.40 -24.80 0.76
CA LEU A 62 -7.75 -24.90 1.30
C LEU A 62 -8.67 -25.80 0.42
N GLU A 63 -9.98 -25.63 0.56
CA GLU A 63 -10.95 -26.38 -0.21
C GLU A 63 -11.18 -25.78 -1.59
N GLU A 64 -11.73 -26.57 -2.51
CA GLU A 64 -12.17 -26.08 -3.81
C GLU A 64 -13.20 -24.94 -3.61
N GLY A 65 -13.01 -23.84 -4.33
CA GLY A 65 -13.83 -22.65 -4.20
C GLY A 65 -13.43 -21.69 -3.07
N ASP A 66 -12.44 -22.00 -2.24
CA ASP A 66 -11.98 -21.17 -1.13
C ASP A 66 -10.87 -20.17 -1.54
N GLY A 67 -10.54 -20.06 -2.82
CA GLY A 67 -9.46 -19.19 -3.27
C GLY A 67 -9.66 -17.71 -2.88
N LEU A 68 -10.86 -17.17 -3.02
CA LEU A 68 -11.15 -15.80 -2.60
C LEU A 68 -10.99 -15.62 -1.08
N LYS A 69 -11.41 -16.60 -0.29
CA LYS A 69 -11.24 -16.60 1.17
C LYS A 69 -9.76 -16.57 1.56
N LEU A 70 -8.94 -17.44 0.94
CA LEU A 70 -7.48 -17.45 1.13
C LEU A 70 -6.87 -16.07 0.81
N THR A 71 -7.24 -15.50 -0.32
CA THR A 71 -6.77 -14.18 -0.75
C THR A 71 -7.10 -13.11 0.29
N GLN A 72 -8.32 -13.09 0.82
CA GLN A 72 -8.73 -12.09 1.83
C GLN A 72 -8.00 -12.28 3.17
N MET A 73 -7.75 -13.51 3.58
CA MET A 73 -6.96 -13.80 4.79
C MET A 73 -5.53 -13.24 4.67
N ARG A 74 -4.90 -13.39 3.50
CA ARG A 74 -3.56 -12.88 3.23
C ARG A 74 -3.52 -11.35 3.09
N LEU A 75 -4.51 -10.76 2.41
CA LEU A 75 -4.49 -9.34 2.05
C LEU A 75 -4.66 -8.41 3.26
N GLY A 76 -5.30 -8.83 4.34
CA GLY A 76 -5.42 -8.02 5.56
C GLY A 76 -4.05 -7.61 6.11
N PRO A 77 -3.22 -8.55 6.56
CA PRO A 77 -1.86 -8.29 7.02
C PRO A 77 -0.97 -7.65 5.94
N ALA A 78 -1.07 -8.08 4.66
CA ALA A 78 -0.27 -7.52 3.58
C ALA A 78 -0.53 -6.02 3.36
N ARG A 79 -1.79 -5.59 3.40
CA ARG A 79 -2.16 -4.16 3.31
C ARG A 79 -1.55 -3.35 4.45
N LEU A 80 -1.55 -3.91 5.66
CA LEU A 80 -0.97 -3.24 6.82
C LEU A 80 0.56 -3.09 6.69
N THR A 81 1.26 -4.13 6.23
CA THR A 81 2.71 -4.05 5.97
C THR A 81 3.06 -3.04 4.89
N HIS A 82 2.21 -2.91 3.85
CA HIS A 82 2.34 -1.82 2.88
C HIS A 82 2.21 -0.44 3.54
N CYS A 83 1.20 -0.25 4.40
CA CYS A 83 1.02 1.01 5.13
C CYS A 83 2.24 1.35 5.99
N MET A 84 2.83 0.37 6.69
CA MET A 84 4.03 0.57 7.49
C MET A 84 5.21 1.05 6.65
N ARG A 85 5.46 0.43 5.49
CA ARG A 85 6.50 0.81 4.55
C ARG A 85 6.28 2.21 3.98
N TRP A 86 5.06 2.52 3.54
CA TRP A 86 4.72 3.85 3.00
C TRP A 86 4.83 4.94 4.04
N LEU A 87 4.48 4.65 5.29
CA LEU A 87 4.65 5.58 6.40
C LEU A 87 6.14 5.88 6.66
N GLY A 88 6.99 4.85 6.63
CA GLY A 88 8.44 5.00 6.72
C GLY A 88 9.02 5.86 5.60
N LEU A 89 8.59 5.66 4.36
CA LEU A 89 9.00 6.48 3.21
C LEU A 89 8.50 7.92 3.34
N SER A 90 7.28 8.14 3.82
CA SER A 90 6.73 9.49 4.07
C SER A 90 7.59 10.24 5.09
N LYS A 91 7.95 9.58 6.20
CA LYS A 91 8.88 10.11 7.19
C LYS A 91 10.23 10.45 6.57
N ARG A 92 10.78 9.58 5.73
CA ARG A 92 12.05 9.82 5.03
C ARG A 92 12.00 11.04 4.12
N CYS A 93 10.90 11.25 3.41
CA CYS A 93 10.69 12.46 2.60
C CYS A 93 10.76 13.73 3.46
N VAL A 94 10.07 13.75 4.59
CA VAL A 94 10.09 14.89 5.53
C VAL A 94 11.49 15.12 6.11
N GLU A 95 12.24 14.09 6.47
CA GLU A 95 13.60 14.20 6.96
C GLU A 95 14.53 14.86 5.93
N ILE A 96 14.47 14.44 4.66
CA ILE A 96 15.25 15.03 3.57
C ILE A 96 14.87 16.49 3.36
N ALA A 97 13.59 16.79 3.29
CA ALA A 97 13.09 18.15 3.08
C ALA A 97 13.49 19.09 4.22
N ARG A 98 13.35 18.64 5.47
CA ARG A 98 13.73 19.40 6.68
C ARG A 98 15.22 19.69 6.71
N THR A 99 16.06 18.71 6.42
CA THR A 99 17.52 18.89 6.39
C THR A 99 17.91 19.91 5.32
N TYR A 100 17.42 19.77 4.10
CA TYR A 100 17.70 20.73 3.04
C TYR A 100 17.20 22.15 3.39
N ALA A 101 15.99 22.29 3.91
CA ALA A 101 15.46 23.60 4.31
C ALA A 101 16.29 24.29 5.40
N ALA A 102 16.89 23.51 6.32
CA ALA A 102 17.77 24.02 7.35
C ALA A 102 19.13 24.52 6.82
N GLU A 103 19.61 23.96 5.71
CA GLU A 103 20.91 24.27 5.10
C GLU A 103 20.79 25.35 4.02
N ARG A 104 19.76 25.29 3.20
CA ARG A 104 19.60 26.16 2.04
C ARG A 104 19.30 27.61 2.42
N PHE A 105 20.18 28.50 2.02
CA PHE A 105 20.01 29.96 2.15
C PHE A 105 19.55 30.53 0.79
N ALA A 106 18.45 31.29 0.77
CA ALA A 106 17.93 31.93 -0.42
C ALA A 106 17.04 33.13 -0.02
N PHE A 107 17.09 34.20 -0.83
CA PHE A 107 16.29 35.42 -0.58
C PHE A 107 16.48 36.02 0.82
N GLY A 108 17.73 36.05 1.28
CA GLY A 108 18.11 36.72 2.54
C GLY A 108 18.00 35.88 3.80
N GLU A 109 17.50 34.63 3.74
CA GLU A 109 17.41 33.75 4.93
C GLU A 109 17.40 32.24 4.58
N ARG A 110 17.46 31.40 5.59
CA ARG A 110 17.31 29.94 5.41
C ARG A 110 15.86 29.59 5.04
N LEU A 111 15.66 28.60 4.17
CA LEU A 111 14.32 28.15 3.78
C LEU A 111 13.49 27.71 5.00
N SER A 112 14.11 27.12 6.02
CA SER A 112 13.43 26.71 7.26
C SER A 112 12.79 27.86 8.06
N LYS A 113 13.14 29.11 7.74
CA LYS A 113 12.54 30.32 8.33
C LYS A 113 11.31 30.82 7.59
N ARG A 114 11.06 30.31 6.38
CA ARG A 114 9.90 30.66 5.58
C ARG A 114 8.64 30.00 6.14
N GLU A 115 7.62 30.80 6.40
CA GLU A 115 6.33 30.33 6.94
C GLU A 115 5.70 29.23 6.06
N SER A 116 5.72 29.40 4.74
CA SER A 116 5.20 28.40 3.80
C SER A 116 5.87 27.02 3.95
N ILE A 117 7.20 27.00 4.15
CA ILE A 117 7.95 25.78 4.38
C ILE A 117 7.59 25.15 5.73
N GLN A 118 7.46 25.99 6.77
CA GLN A 118 7.08 25.53 8.11
C GLN A 118 5.69 24.90 8.11
N MET A 119 4.72 25.53 7.41
CA MET A 119 3.36 24.99 7.28
C MET A 119 3.35 23.67 6.52
N MET A 120 4.07 23.55 5.39
CA MET A 120 4.17 22.30 4.64
C MET A 120 4.73 21.15 5.49
N LEU A 121 5.81 21.41 6.23
CA LEU A 121 6.44 20.38 7.08
C LEU A 121 5.57 20.03 8.29
N GLY A 122 4.92 21.02 8.91
CA GLY A 122 3.99 20.84 10.02
C GLY A 122 2.79 19.96 9.63
N ASP A 123 2.18 20.25 8.49
CA ASP A 123 1.08 19.46 7.94
C ASP A 123 1.47 17.99 7.71
N LEU A 124 2.65 17.76 7.12
CA LEU A 124 3.14 16.40 6.90
C LEU A 124 3.43 15.67 8.21
N ALA A 125 4.05 16.34 9.17
CA ALA A 125 4.33 15.77 10.48
C ALA A 125 3.04 15.30 11.18
N MET A 126 2.02 16.14 11.19
CA MET A 126 0.70 15.80 11.75
C MET A 126 0.07 14.60 11.02
N LYS A 127 0.08 14.60 9.69
CA LYS A 127 -0.48 13.49 8.88
C LYS A 127 0.26 12.17 9.07
N ILE A 128 1.58 12.22 9.29
CA ILE A 128 2.40 11.05 9.61
C ILE A 128 1.96 10.44 10.95
N GLU A 129 1.76 11.26 12.00
CA GLU A 129 1.30 10.76 13.29
C GLU A 129 -0.13 10.19 13.21
N ILE A 130 -1.04 10.84 12.48
CA ILE A 130 -2.38 10.28 12.21
C ILE A 130 -2.26 8.90 11.51
N GLY A 131 -1.42 8.81 10.48
CA GLY A 131 -1.17 7.55 9.77
C GLY A 131 -0.62 6.46 10.68
N ARG A 132 0.31 6.83 11.57
CA ARG A 132 0.88 5.91 12.56
C ARG A 132 -0.17 5.37 13.52
N LEU A 133 -1.04 6.22 14.04
CA LEU A 133 -2.13 5.81 14.94
C LEU A 133 -3.12 4.88 14.23
N LEU A 134 -3.48 5.16 12.97
CA LEU A 134 -4.33 4.29 12.17
C LEU A 134 -3.72 2.91 11.94
N VAL A 135 -2.41 2.85 11.63
CA VAL A 135 -1.68 1.60 11.44
C VAL A 135 -1.63 0.80 12.74
N MET A 136 -1.34 1.45 13.86
CA MET A 136 -1.30 0.81 15.18
C MET A 136 -2.68 0.27 15.58
N LYS A 137 -3.75 1.03 15.34
CA LYS A 137 -5.11 0.58 15.60
C LYS A 137 -5.46 -0.64 14.77
N ALA A 138 -5.14 -0.64 13.47
CA ALA A 138 -5.39 -1.78 12.59
C ALA A 138 -4.59 -3.03 13.02
N ALA A 139 -3.34 -2.87 13.45
CA ALA A 139 -2.53 -3.97 13.98
C ALA A 139 -3.14 -4.56 15.25
N TRP A 140 -3.55 -3.72 16.18
CA TRP A 140 -4.18 -4.14 17.43
C TRP A 140 -5.49 -4.91 17.19
N GLU A 141 -6.33 -4.47 16.24
CA GLU A 141 -7.54 -5.20 15.87
C GLU A 141 -7.25 -6.58 15.24
N LEU A 142 -6.19 -6.67 14.43
CA LEU A 142 -5.74 -7.96 13.86
C LEU A 142 -5.24 -8.90 14.95
N ASP A 143 -4.49 -8.41 15.93
CA ASP A 143 -3.97 -9.21 17.05
C ASP A 143 -5.10 -9.79 17.93
N ARG A 144 -6.26 -9.15 17.95
CA ARG A 144 -7.46 -9.65 18.62
C ARG A 144 -8.21 -10.74 17.83
N GLY A 145 -7.68 -11.16 16.69
CA GLY A 145 -8.27 -12.20 15.84
C GLY A 145 -9.36 -11.71 14.88
N GLY A 146 -9.57 -10.40 14.79
CA GLY A 146 -10.48 -9.78 13.83
C GLY A 146 -9.89 -9.68 12.42
N PHE A 147 -10.71 -9.40 11.42
CA PHE A 147 -10.26 -9.08 10.07
C PHE A 147 -9.81 -7.63 9.91
N ALA A 148 -10.13 -6.76 10.87
CA ALA A 148 -9.82 -5.33 10.90
C ALA A 148 -10.07 -4.60 9.56
N ARG A 149 -11.09 -4.98 8.81
CA ARG A 149 -11.33 -4.48 7.44
C ARG A 149 -11.52 -2.96 7.39
N LYS A 150 -12.23 -2.43 8.39
CA LYS A 150 -12.47 -0.99 8.55
C LYS A 150 -11.14 -0.25 8.82
N GLU A 151 -10.43 -0.67 9.83
CA GLU A 151 -9.17 -0.05 10.28
C GLU A 151 -8.08 -0.12 9.22
N VAL A 152 -7.91 -1.28 8.59
CA VAL A 152 -6.98 -1.49 7.47
C VAL A 152 -7.35 -0.59 6.28
N SER A 153 -8.65 -0.44 5.98
CA SER A 153 -9.09 0.43 4.88
C SER A 153 -8.83 1.91 5.19
N MET A 154 -9.06 2.37 6.43
CA MET A 154 -8.72 3.73 6.87
C MET A 154 -7.22 3.99 6.74
N ALA A 155 -6.40 3.10 7.31
CA ALA A 155 -4.94 3.20 7.25
C ALA A 155 -4.43 3.25 5.82
N LYS A 156 -4.92 2.34 4.95
CA LYS A 156 -4.49 2.22 3.55
C LYS A 156 -4.77 3.50 2.77
N VAL A 157 -5.99 4.01 2.82
CA VAL A 157 -6.36 5.23 2.07
C VAL A 157 -5.56 6.43 2.57
N HIS A 158 -5.48 6.60 3.89
CA HIS A 158 -4.76 7.74 4.47
C HIS A 158 -3.26 7.70 4.12
N VAL A 159 -2.59 6.57 4.39
CA VAL A 159 -1.13 6.47 4.23
C VAL A 159 -0.70 6.45 2.77
N ALA A 160 -1.49 5.86 1.85
CA ALA A 160 -1.21 5.89 0.42
C ALA A 160 -1.23 7.32 -0.14
N ASN A 161 -2.20 8.13 0.25
CA ASN A 161 -2.28 9.54 -0.14
C ASN A 161 -1.19 10.39 0.53
N LEU A 162 -0.89 10.12 1.80
CA LEU A 162 0.19 10.78 2.54
C LEU A 162 1.55 10.57 1.86
N LEU A 163 1.88 9.34 1.43
CA LEU A 163 3.15 9.07 0.77
C LEU A 163 3.31 9.92 -0.51
N HIS A 164 2.27 9.98 -1.32
CA HIS A 164 2.30 10.80 -2.54
C HIS A 164 2.51 12.28 -2.22
N GLN A 165 1.77 12.81 -1.24
CA GLN A 165 1.91 14.19 -0.81
C GLN A 165 3.29 14.48 -0.20
N ALA A 166 3.81 13.57 0.62
CA ALA A 166 5.13 13.74 1.24
C ALA A 166 6.26 13.77 0.22
N ALA A 167 6.19 12.92 -0.81
CA ALA A 167 7.16 12.91 -1.89
C ALA A 167 7.09 14.19 -2.73
N ASP A 168 5.89 14.64 -3.08
CA ASP A 168 5.65 15.87 -3.84
C ASP A 168 6.20 17.11 -3.12
N VAL A 169 5.80 17.30 -1.86
CA VAL A 169 6.26 18.42 -1.03
C VAL A 169 7.78 18.38 -0.81
N ALA A 170 8.34 17.18 -0.59
CA ALA A 170 9.78 17.07 -0.41
C ALA A 170 10.56 17.45 -1.68
N ILE A 171 10.08 17.05 -2.87
CA ILE A 171 10.64 17.48 -4.15
C ILE A 171 10.53 19.00 -4.28
N GLN A 172 9.36 19.58 -4.00
CA GLN A 172 9.14 21.01 -4.10
C GLN A 172 10.10 21.82 -3.20
N ILE A 173 10.31 21.39 -1.95
CA ILE A 173 11.24 22.06 -1.01
C ILE A 173 12.69 21.95 -1.50
N ASN A 174 13.09 20.78 -2.02
CA ASN A 174 14.44 20.55 -2.55
C ASN A 174 14.70 21.16 -3.92
N GLY A 175 13.67 21.60 -4.63
CA GLY A 175 13.78 22.20 -5.97
C GLY A 175 14.42 21.25 -6.98
N ALA A 176 15.30 21.75 -7.85
CA ALA A 176 15.95 20.97 -8.89
C ALA A 176 16.68 19.73 -8.36
N ARG A 177 17.27 19.81 -7.16
CA ARG A 177 17.91 18.67 -6.50
C ARG A 177 16.92 17.56 -6.16
N GLY A 178 15.71 17.92 -5.72
CA GLY A 178 14.64 16.97 -5.42
C GLY A 178 14.09 16.27 -6.66
N TYR A 179 14.13 16.96 -7.79
CA TYR A 179 13.70 16.44 -9.10
C TYR A 179 14.77 15.58 -9.77
N SER A 180 16.05 15.72 -9.38
CA SER A 180 17.18 14.96 -9.92
C SER A 180 17.30 13.60 -9.23
N LYS A 181 18.12 12.72 -9.83
CA LYS A 181 18.50 11.43 -9.24
C LYS A 181 19.56 11.52 -8.13
N ASP A 182 20.00 12.75 -7.78
CA ASP A 182 20.94 12.96 -6.66
C ASP A 182 20.29 12.72 -5.30
N THR A 183 18.96 12.64 -5.27
CA THR A 183 18.18 12.24 -4.09
C THR A 183 17.27 11.07 -4.44
N VAL A 184 16.80 10.36 -3.43
CA VAL A 184 15.83 9.28 -3.59
C VAL A 184 14.40 9.78 -3.84
N LEU A 185 14.16 11.09 -3.84
CA LEU A 185 12.82 11.67 -3.86
C LEU A 185 12.08 11.41 -5.17
N GLU A 186 12.74 11.54 -6.33
CA GLU A 186 12.13 11.24 -7.63
C GLU A 186 11.68 9.78 -7.72
N TRP A 187 12.49 8.87 -7.15
CA TRP A 187 12.19 7.45 -7.06
C TRP A 187 10.96 7.22 -6.17
N ILE A 188 10.92 7.84 -4.96
CA ILE A 188 9.79 7.71 -4.05
C ILE A 188 8.53 8.27 -4.69
N TYR A 189 8.60 9.38 -5.42
CA TYR A 189 7.46 9.98 -6.09
C TYR A 189 6.83 9.03 -7.12
N ARG A 190 7.65 8.45 -8.01
CA ARG A 190 7.18 7.46 -9.00
C ARG A 190 6.61 6.21 -8.31
N TYR A 191 7.29 5.73 -7.27
CA TYR A 191 6.83 4.59 -6.47
C TYR A 191 5.51 4.89 -5.74
N ALA A 192 5.35 6.09 -5.20
CA ALA A 192 4.17 6.48 -4.41
C ALA A 192 2.86 6.39 -5.21
N ARG A 193 2.90 6.58 -6.53
CA ARG A 193 1.68 6.58 -7.34
C ARG A 193 0.94 5.25 -7.28
N GLN A 194 1.63 4.13 -7.22
CA GLN A 194 1.01 2.81 -7.13
C GLN A 194 0.28 2.57 -5.80
N ALA A 195 0.70 3.22 -4.70
CA ALA A 195 0.11 3.00 -3.37
C ALA A 195 -1.41 3.17 -3.35
N ARG A 196 -1.95 4.03 -4.21
CA ARG A 196 -3.39 4.26 -4.34
C ARG A 196 -4.13 3.23 -5.20
N LEU A 197 -3.41 2.30 -5.82
CA LEU A 197 -3.94 1.30 -6.77
C LEU A 197 -3.81 -0.13 -6.24
N VAL A 198 -2.63 -0.47 -5.69
CA VAL A 198 -2.31 -1.85 -5.28
C VAL A 198 -3.14 -2.29 -4.08
N ASP A 199 -3.37 -3.60 -3.99
CA ASP A 199 -4.14 -4.28 -2.93
C ASP A 199 -5.56 -3.71 -2.70
N GLY A 200 -6.13 -3.18 -3.76
CA GLY A 200 -7.41 -2.47 -3.80
C GLY A 200 -7.23 -0.96 -3.92
N ALA A 201 -7.88 -0.39 -4.93
CA ALA A 201 -7.86 1.05 -5.14
C ALA A 201 -8.49 1.80 -3.96
N ASP A 202 -8.13 3.07 -3.78
CA ASP A 202 -8.68 3.93 -2.73
C ASP A 202 -10.22 3.93 -2.72
N GLU A 203 -10.83 3.88 -3.90
CA GLU A 203 -12.28 3.87 -4.08
C GLU A 203 -12.91 2.60 -3.51
N VAL A 204 -12.26 1.44 -3.70
CA VAL A 204 -12.72 0.16 -3.14
C VAL A 204 -12.68 0.20 -1.61
N HIS A 205 -11.60 0.75 -1.02
CA HIS A 205 -11.49 0.90 0.43
C HIS A 205 -12.51 1.89 0.99
N LYS A 206 -12.75 3.01 0.31
CA LYS A 206 -13.81 3.97 0.70
C LYS A 206 -15.19 3.36 0.63
N MET A 207 -15.46 2.53 -0.37
CA MET A 207 -16.72 1.76 -0.45
C MET A 207 -16.87 0.79 0.74
N VAL A 208 -15.78 0.10 1.15
CA VAL A 208 -15.77 -0.74 2.36
C VAL A 208 -16.09 0.10 3.59
N LEU A 209 -15.47 1.27 3.73
CA LEU A 209 -15.72 2.17 4.87
C LEU A 209 -17.19 2.61 4.93
N ASN A 210 -17.79 3.01 3.81
CA ASN A 210 -19.18 3.41 3.78
C ASN A 210 -20.12 2.24 4.15
N ARG A 211 -19.85 1.04 3.66
CA ARG A 211 -20.65 -0.15 4.03
C ARG A 211 -20.57 -0.46 5.53
N ASN A 212 -19.41 -0.29 6.16
CA ASN A 212 -19.28 -0.46 7.60
C ASN A 212 -20.01 0.67 8.35
N LEU A 213 -19.93 1.91 7.86
CA LEU A 213 -20.64 3.04 8.45
C LEU A 213 -22.17 2.82 8.46
N GLU A 214 -22.72 2.36 7.34
CA GLU A 214 -24.13 2.03 7.21
C GLU A 214 -24.55 0.85 8.11
N ALA A 215 -23.72 -0.18 8.21
CA ALA A 215 -24.00 -1.38 9.01
C ALA A 215 -23.88 -1.13 10.51
N GLU A 216 -22.88 -0.38 10.95
CA GLU A 216 -22.57 -0.12 12.36
C GLU A 216 -23.30 1.11 12.91
N GLY A 217 -23.74 2.05 12.04
CA GLY A 217 -24.38 3.29 12.46
C GLY A 217 -23.49 4.06 13.47
N ASN A 218 -24.06 4.46 14.60
CA ASN A 218 -23.29 5.15 15.65
C ASN A 218 -22.16 4.31 16.25
N GLY A 219 -22.24 2.98 16.17
CA GLY A 219 -21.20 2.06 16.61
C GLY A 219 -19.90 2.18 15.82
N PHE A 220 -19.96 2.72 14.59
CA PHE A 220 -18.79 2.95 13.75
C PHE A 220 -17.69 3.78 14.44
N TRP A 221 -18.08 4.71 15.28
CA TRP A 221 -17.20 5.62 16.01
C TRP A 221 -16.73 5.08 17.36
N SER A 222 -17.31 3.97 17.80
CA SER A 222 -16.98 3.37 19.10
C SER A 222 -15.58 2.78 19.11
N TRP A 223 -14.85 3.03 20.19
CA TRP A 223 -13.64 2.28 20.50
C TRP A 223 -14.04 0.97 21.16
N PRO A 224 -13.45 -0.16 20.76
CA PRO A 224 -13.68 -1.40 21.50
C PRO A 224 -13.18 -1.21 22.93
N VAL A 225 -14.09 -1.35 23.88
CA VAL A 225 -13.76 -1.35 25.31
C VAL A 225 -12.99 -2.66 25.57
N ALA A 226 -11.87 -2.56 26.28
CA ALA A 226 -11.16 -3.75 26.75
C ALA A 226 -12.13 -4.53 27.67
N SER A 227 -12.50 -5.73 27.24
CA SER A 227 -13.23 -6.69 28.09
C SER A 227 -12.25 -7.35 29.04
#